data_aef9a0a97cd4e131df871f1c8bd38c8a
#
_entry.id   aef9a0a97cd4e131df871f1c8bd38c8a
#
_cell.length_a   1.000
_cell.length_b   1.000
_cell.length_c   1.000
_cell.angle_alpha   90.00
_cell.angle_beta   90.00
_cell.angle_gamma   90.00
#
_symmetry.space_group_name_H-M   'P 1'
#
loop_
_entity.id
_entity.type
_entity.pdbx_description
1 polymer ?
#
loop_
_entity_poly.entity_id
_entity_poly.type
_entity_poly.pdbx_seq_one_letter_code
_entity_poly.pdbx_strand_id
1 'polypeptide(L)'
;MKEIIRKILKEEVSDTQERHQQKMVDILKREGFGGGTPYQEIIGFLNNTIGMEGMEAFEVYQLFKDNYRKDYESQGLKRSDITKRKIRTSNTRARDVVTNKIPFKGSNTHGEYRNGSYVVFSYNWYPIFVFKDGQWFENAQKYSMSTSKQTSQLRPYHEDIIYASTDKLWEIINRR
;
A
#
# COMPACT_ATOMS: atom_id res chain seq x y z
N MET A 1 40.43 -6.48 26.38
CA MET A 1 40.56 -5.72 25.12
C MET A 1 39.88 -6.41 23.93
N LYS A 2 40.21 -7.69 23.61
CA LYS A 2 39.59 -8.42 22.48
C LYS A 2 38.06 -8.58 22.57
N GLU A 3 37.50 -8.76 23.76
CA GLU A 3 36.03 -8.86 23.94
C GLU A 3 35.30 -7.53 23.72
N ILE A 4 35.88 -6.42 24.14
CA ILE A 4 35.34 -5.08 23.93
C ILE A 4 35.31 -4.75 22.42
N ILE A 5 36.41 -5.08 21.71
CA ILE A 5 36.47 -4.87 20.23
C ILE A 5 35.43 -5.74 19.53
N ARG A 6 35.24 -7.00 19.92
CA ARG A 6 34.23 -7.91 19.38
C ARG A 6 32.80 -7.38 19.62
N LYS A 7 32.55 -6.78 20.79
CA LYS A 7 31.27 -6.21 21.14
C LYS A 7 30.98 -4.97 20.30
N ILE A 8 31.96 -4.07 20.16
CA ILE A 8 31.84 -2.86 19.31
C ILE A 8 31.61 -3.24 17.85
N LEU A 9 32.38 -4.18 17.29
CA LEU A 9 32.19 -4.64 15.91
C LEU A 9 30.82 -5.30 15.69
N LYS A 10 30.30 -6.04 16.67
CA LYS A 10 28.94 -6.60 16.59
C LYS A 10 27.86 -5.51 16.61
N GLU A 11 28.03 -4.49 17.44
CA GLU A 11 27.10 -3.35 17.52
C GLU A 11 27.13 -2.53 16.22
N GLU A 12 28.30 -2.25 15.65
CA GLU A 12 28.43 -1.52 14.36
C GLU A 12 27.83 -2.30 13.19
N VAL A 13 28.06 -3.62 13.13
CA VAL A 13 27.48 -4.47 12.08
C VAL A 13 25.96 -4.55 12.21
N SER A 14 25.44 -4.66 13.44
CA SER A 14 24.00 -4.65 13.71
C SER A 14 23.35 -3.32 13.30
N ASP A 15 23.94 -2.19 13.67
CA ASP A 15 23.44 -0.86 13.31
C ASP A 15 23.42 -0.64 11.78
N THR A 16 24.42 -1.15 11.09
CA THR A 16 24.49 -1.08 9.62
C THR A 16 23.41 -1.95 8.97
N GLN A 17 23.17 -3.14 9.50
CA GLN A 17 22.14 -4.05 8.99
C GLN A 17 20.73 -3.50 9.22
N GLU A 18 20.44 -2.97 10.41
CA GLU A 18 19.16 -2.34 10.72
C GLU A 18 18.89 -1.13 9.81
N ARG A 19 19.88 -0.29 9.56
CA ARG A 19 19.75 0.83 8.63
C ARG A 19 19.50 0.37 7.20
N HIS A 20 20.12 -0.72 6.77
CA HIS A 20 19.88 -1.29 5.44
C HIS A 20 18.45 -1.82 5.34
N GLN A 21 18.00 -2.60 6.31
CA GLN A 21 16.63 -3.11 6.36
C GLN A 21 15.60 -1.98 6.39
N GLN A 22 15.84 -0.91 7.16
CA GLN A 22 14.95 0.25 7.19
C GLN A 22 14.85 0.96 5.83
N LYS A 23 15.97 1.12 5.11
CA LYS A 23 15.95 1.66 3.74
C LYS A 23 15.10 0.81 2.79
N MET A 24 15.14 -0.52 2.92
CA MET A 24 14.31 -1.41 2.10
C MET A 24 12.83 -1.27 2.45
N VAL A 25 12.49 -1.10 3.73
CA VAL A 25 11.12 -0.78 4.15
C VAL A 25 10.64 0.53 3.55
N ASP A 26 11.48 1.57 3.51
CA ASP A 26 11.13 2.86 2.92
C ASP A 26 10.95 2.75 1.39
N ILE A 27 11.76 1.92 0.72
CA ILE A 27 11.56 1.60 -0.70
C ILE A 27 10.22 0.91 -0.92
N LEU A 28 9.89 -0.12 -0.14
CA LEU A 28 8.59 -0.79 -0.23
C LEU A 28 7.42 0.20 -0.06
N LYS A 29 7.50 1.10 0.92
CA LYS A 29 6.48 2.14 1.14
C LYS A 29 6.37 3.07 -0.07
N ARG A 30 7.49 3.50 -0.64
CA ARG A 30 7.55 4.38 -1.82
C ARG A 30 7.00 3.71 -3.06
N GLU A 31 7.29 2.43 -3.27
CA GLU A 31 6.74 1.62 -4.37
C GLU A 31 5.26 1.27 -4.17
N GLY A 32 4.68 1.74 -3.08
CA GLY A 32 3.25 1.65 -2.84
C GLY A 32 2.77 0.38 -2.17
N PHE A 33 3.67 -0.45 -1.64
CA PHE A 33 3.26 -1.57 -0.82
C PHE A 33 2.61 -1.08 0.48
N GLY A 34 1.47 -1.66 0.83
CA GLY A 34 0.70 -1.32 2.02
C GLY A 34 0.66 -2.46 3.03
N GLY A 35 0.16 -2.18 4.24
CA GLY A 35 0.01 -3.18 5.28
C GLY A 35 -0.87 -4.38 4.90
N GLY A 36 -1.77 -4.21 3.90
CA GLY A 36 -2.62 -5.26 3.34
C GLY A 36 -2.02 -6.02 2.16
N THR A 37 -0.85 -5.62 1.65
CA THR A 37 -0.21 -6.30 0.52
C THR A 37 0.13 -7.75 0.87
N PRO A 38 -0.22 -8.72 0.00
CA PRO A 38 0.09 -10.14 0.22
C PRO A 38 1.60 -10.39 0.36
N TYR A 39 1.94 -11.39 1.16
CA TYR A 39 3.34 -11.79 1.40
C TYR A 39 4.09 -12.06 0.10
N GLN A 40 3.49 -12.82 -0.82
CA GLN A 40 4.11 -13.22 -2.09
C GLN A 40 4.47 -12.02 -2.98
N GLU A 41 3.67 -10.96 -2.96
CA GLU A 41 3.93 -9.76 -3.76
C GLU A 41 5.14 -8.99 -3.20
N ILE A 42 5.22 -8.82 -1.88
CA ILE A 42 6.35 -8.14 -1.23
C ILE A 42 7.63 -8.94 -1.42
N ILE A 43 7.61 -10.24 -1.15
CA ILE A 43 8.78 -11.11 -1.33
C ILE A 43 9.18 -11.19 -2.81
N GLY A 44 8.20 -11.28 -3.72
CA GLY A 44 8.47 -11.26 -5.15
C GLY A 44 9.18 -9.98 -5.59
N PHE A 45 8.78 -8.83 -5.08
CA PHE A 45 9.47 -7.57 -5.34
C PHE A 45 10.89 -7.54 -4.77
N LEU A 46 11.06 -7.96 -3.50
CA LEU A 46 12.37 -8.01 -2.86
C LEU A 46 13.33 -8.93 -3.62
N ASN A 47 12.86 -10.11 -4.03
CA ASN A 47 13.68 -11.08 -4.75
C ASN A 47 13.99 -10.62 -6.19
N ASN A 48 12.99 -10.24 -6.96
CA ASN A 48 13.12 -10.03 -8.39
C ASN A 48 13.63 -8.62 -8.75
N THR A 49 13.31 -7.62 -7.94
CA THR A 49 13.64 -6.21 -8.23
C THR A 49 14.84 -5.73 -7.43
N ILE A 50 14.92 -6.13 -6.17
CA ILE A 50 16.01 -5.72 -5.27
C ILE A 50 17.15 -6.74 -5.26
N GLY A 51 16.88 -8.02 -5.59
CA GLY A 51 17.86 -9.10 -5.55
C GLY A 51 18.13 -9.65 -4.14
N MET A 52 17.17 -9.44 -3.23
CA MET A 52 17.26 -9.86 -1.84
C MET A 52 16.50 -11.18 -1.65
N GLU A 53 17.12 -12.21 -1.09
CA GLU A 53 16.55 -13.55 -1.01
C GLU A 53 16.52 -14.12 0.41
N GLY A 54 15.75 -15.18 0.60
CA GLY A 54 15.75 -16.01 1.81
C GLY A 54 15.40 -15.26 3.08
N MET A 55 16.24 -15.43 4.12
CA MET A 55 16.01 -14.84 5.44
C MET A 55 16.05 -13.32 5.42
N GLU A 56 16.92 -12.72 4.61
CA GLU A 56 17.03 -11.26 4.51
C GLU A 56 15.74 -10.62 4.01
N ALA A 57 15.15 -11.14 2.93
CA ALA A 57 13.86 -10.68 2.41
C ALA A 57 12.74 -10.87 3.44
N PHE A 58 12.77 -11.99 4.20
CA PHE A 58 11.81 -12.26 5.25
C PHE A 58 11.93 -11.27 6.42
N GLU A 59 13.14 -10.94 6.86
CA GLU A 59 13.38 -9.94 7.92
C GLU A 59 12.89 -8.55 7.52
N VAL A 60 13.18 -8.11 6.30
CA VAL A 60 12.65 -6.86 5.75
C VAL A 60 11.12 -6.87 5.69
N TYR A 61 10.52 -7.99 5.27
CA TYR A 61 9.07 -8.14 5.30
C TYR A 61 8.49 -8.02 6.71
N GLN A 62 9.09 -8.66 7.72
CA GLN A 62 8.63 -8.57 9.10
C GLN A 62 8.74 -7.13 9.63
N LEU A 63 9.87 -6.46 9.39
CA LEU A 63 10.09 -5.07 9.79
C LEU A 63 9.07 -4.13 9.10
N PHE A 64 8.79 -4.36 7.82
CA PHE A 64 7.77 -3.63 7.08
C PHE A 64 6.38 -3.80 7.71
N LYS A 65 5.98 -5.02 8.05
CA LYS A 65 4.69 -5.29 8.71
C LYS A 65 4.61 -4.68 10.10
N ASP A 66 5.71 -4.71 10.86
CA ASP A 66 5.77 -4.12 12.20
C ASP A 66 5.71 -2.59 12.16
N ASN A 67 6.36 -1.95 11.19
CA ASN A 67 6.25 -0.51 10.99
C ASN A 67 4.81 -0.11 10.64
N TYR A 68 4.16 -0.84 9.74
CA TYR A 68 2.74 -0.59 9.45
C TYR A 68 1.86 -0.79 10.67
N ARG A 69 2.11 -1.82 11.49
CA ARG A 69 1.38 -2.05 12.73
C ARG A 69 1.54 -0.88 13.71
N LYS A 70 2.76 -0.40 13.91
CA LYS A 70 3.05 0.75 14.78
C LYS A 70 2.37 2.02 14.28
N ASP A 71 2.41 2.27 12.97
CA ASP A 71 1.75 3.42 12.35
C ASP A 71 0.23 3.38 12.58
N TYR A 72 -0.40 2.19 12.49
CA TYR A 72 -1.81 2.01 12.77
C TYR A 72 -2.16 2.17 14.26
N GLU A 73 -1.37 1.58 15.15
CA GLU A 73 -1.57 1.68 16.59
C GLU A 73 -1.42 3.15 17.06
N SER A 74 -0.49 3.91 16.49
CA SER A 74 -0.33 5.34 16.76
C SER A 74 -1.54 6.19 16.35
N GLN A 75 -2.32 5.70 15.36
CA GLN A 75 -3.58 6.28 14.92
C GLN A 75 -4.80 5.77 15.71
N GLY A 76 -4.60 4.99 16.76
CA GLY A 76 -5.66 4.40 17.59
C GLY A 76 -6.42 3.24 16.92
N LEU A 77 -5.88 2.67 15.86
CA LEU A 77 -6.48 1.56 15.11
C LEU A 77 -5.96 0.21 15.65
N LYS A 78 -6.86 -0.73 15.94
CA LYS A 78 -6.50 -2.07 16.40
C LYS A 78 -6.26 -3.02 15.22
N ARG A 79 -5.35 -3.99 15.39
CA ARG A 79 -5.03 -5.04 14.40
C ARG A 79 -6.28 -5.77 13.85
N SER A 80 -7.29 -5.96 14.69
CA SER A 80 -8.58 -6.55 14.30
C SER A 80 -9.35 -5.71 13.28
N ASP A 81 -9.10 -4.40 13.26
CA ASP A 81 -9.81 -3.47 12.39
C ASP A 81 -9.19 -3.43 11.00
N ILE A 82 -7.89 -3.76 10.90
CA ILE A 82 -7.13 -3.80 9.64
C ILE A 82 -7.49 -5.04 8.81
N THR A 83 -7.72 -6.19 9.48
CA THR A 83 -7.91 -7.48 8.79
C THR A 83 -9.36 -7.86 8.56
N LYS A 84 -10.32 -7.29 9.30
CA LYS A 84 -11.73 -7.71 9.28
C LYS A 84 -12.75 -6.61 9.04
N ARG A 85 -12.41 -5.32 9.20
CA ARG A 85 -13.35 -4.22 8.99
C ARG A 85 -12.73 -3.17 8.07
N LYS A 86 -13.38 -2.94 6.94
CA LYS A 86 -13.12 -1.76 6.12
C LYS A 86 -13.30 -0.52 7.00
N ILE A 87 -12.34 0.38 7.01
CA ILE A 87 -12.44 1.65 7.75
C ILE A 87 -13.67 2.40 7.25
N ARG A 88 -14.55 2.81 8.15
CA ARG A 88 -15.68 3.68 7.79
C ARG A 88 -15.21 5.12 7.79
N THR A 89 -15.34 5.79 6.66
CA THR A 89 -14.93 7.18 6.50
C THR A 89 -15.88 7.92 5.55
N SER A 90 -15.95 9.24 5.69
CA SER A 90 -16.62 10.06 4.68
C SER A 90 -15.72 10.24 3.45
N ASN A 91 -16.29 10.47 2.27
CA ASN A 91 -15.50 10.69 1.06
C ASN A 91 -14.51 11.85 1.20
N THR A 92 -14.86 12.91 1.94
CA THR A 92 -13.98 14.06 2.19
C THR A 92 -12.76 13.75 3.04
N ARG A 93 -12.80 12.68 3.83
CA ARG A 93 -11.71 12.22 4.70
C ARG A 93 -11.01 10.97 4.18
N ALA A 94 -11.49 10.43 3.07
CA ALA A 94 -10.98 9.16 2.56
C ALA A 94 -9.73 9.31 1.67
N ARG A 95 -9.31 10.52 1.33
CA ARG A 95 -8.18 10.76 0.44
C ARG A 95 -6.88 10.15 0.96
N ASP A 96 -6.56 10.34 2.25
CA ASP A 96 -5.39 9.73 2.88
C ASP A 96 -5.48 8.21 2.90
N VAL A 97 -6.69 7.69 3.17
CA VAL A 97 -6.97 6.25 3.17
C VAL A 97 -6.75 5.65 1.77
N VAL A 98 -7.19 6.35 0.73
CA VAL A 98 -6.97 5.95 -0.67
C VAL A 98 -5.48 6.02 -1.02
N THR A 99 -4.81 7.13 -0.71
CA THR A 99 -3.38 7.32 -0.97
C THR A 99 -2.54 6.19 -0.37
N ASN A 100 -2.89 5.78 0.86
CA ASN A 100 -2.23 4.68 1.56
C ASN A 100 -2.79 3.29 1.20
N LYS A 101 -3.69 3.21 0.20
CA LYS A 101 -4.28 1.94 -0.29
C LYS A 101 -4.93 1.10 0.81
N ILE A 102 -5.56 1.77 1.78
CA ILE A 102 -6.23 1.12 2.90
C ILE A 102 -7.66 0.78 2.51
N PRO A 103 -8.14 -0.46 2.67
CA PRO A 103 -9.53 -0.82 2.43
C PRO A 103 -10.49 0.00 3.29
N PHE A 104 -11.47 0.64 2.66
CA PHE A 104 -12.44 1.49 3.35
C PHE A 104 -13.87 1.32 2.84
N LYS A 105 -14.83 1.81 3.61
CA LYS A 105 -16.23 1.93 3.23
C LYS A 105 -16.71 3.35 3.53
N GLY A 106 -17.00 4.09 2.48
CA GLY A 106 -17.70 5.38 2.51
C GLY A 106 -19.22 5.22 2.35
N SER A 107 -19.92 6.32 2.15
CA SER A 107 -21.38 6.32 1.91
C SER A 107 -21.73 5.62 0.59
N ASN A 108 -21.12 6.05 -0.50
CA ASN A 108 -21.34 5.54 -1.86
C ASN A 108 -20.04 5.12 -2.53
N THR A 109 -18.97 4.97 -1.76
CA THR A 109 -17.65 4.60 -2.26
C THR A 109 -17.03 3.56 -1.35
N HIS A 110 -16.15 2.76 -1.89
CA HIS A 110 -15.33 1.86 -1.10
C HIS A 110 -14.00 1.58 -1.80
N GLY A 111 -12.99 1.23 -1.02
CA GLY A 111 -11.69 0.76 -1.50
C GLY A 111 -11.46 -0.68 -1.05
N GLU A 112 -10.98 -1.51 -1.95
CA GLU A 112 -10.65 -2.90 -1.65
C GLU A 112 -9.57 -3.45 -2.59
N TYR A 113 -8.96 -4.56 -2.21
CA TYR A 113 -8.05 -5.30 -3.09
C TYR A 113 -8.80 -6.32 -3.92
N ARG A 114 -8.54 -6.35 -5.24
CA ARG A 114 -9.03 -7.34 -6.21
C ARG A 114 -7.89 -7.76 -7.12
N ASN A 115 -7.59 -9.04 -7.19
CA ASN A 115 -6.57 -9.62 -8.08
C ASN A 115 -5.22 -8.88 -8.02
N GLY A 116 -4.75 -8.56 -6.80
CA GLY A 116 -3.51 -7.84 -6.59
C GLY A 116 -3.57 -6.33 -6.85
N SER A 117 -4.69 -5.80 -7.32
CA SER A 117 -4.91 -4.37 -7.51
C SER A 117 -5.67 -3.76 -6.32
N TYR A 118 -5.29 -2.55 -5.89
CA TYR A 118 -6.17 -1.75 -5.01
C TYR A 118 -7.13 -0.95 -5.86
N VAL A 119 -8.42 -1.11 -5.62
CA VAL A 119 -9.47 -0.50 -6.44
C VAL A 119 -10.39 0.35 -5.55
N VAL A 120 -10.67 1.56 -6.01
CA VAL A 120 -11.67 2.45 -5.40
C VAL A 120 -12.88 2.49 -6.31
N PHE A 121 -14.03 2.11 -5.75
CA PHE A 121 -15.31 2.06 -6.45
C PHE A 121 -16.25 3.19 -6.03
N SER A 122 -17.01 3.66 -6.97
CA SER A 122 -18.25 4.40 -6.78
C SER A 122 -19.44 3.44 -6.94
N TYR A 123 -20.43 3.48 -6.05
CA TYR A 123 -21.65 2.65 -6.09
C TYR A 123 -21.44 1.13 -6.21
N ASN A 124 -20.40 0.60 -5.64
CA ASN A 124 -20.06 -0.84 -5.62
C ASN A 124 -19.60 -1.47 -6.95
N TRP A 125 -19.72 -0.81 -8.08
CA TRP A 125 -19.41 -1.42 -9.39
C TRP A 125 -18.57 -0.54 -10.32
N TYR A 126 -18.55 0.78 -10.13
CA TYR A 126 -17.87 1.70 -11.03
C TYR A 126 -16.47 2.04 -10.50
N PRO A 127 -15.39 1.52 -11.12
CA PRO A 127 -14.02 1.83 -10.68
C PRO A 127 -13.67 3.28 -11.01
N ILE A 128 -13.25 4.04 -9.99
CA ILE A 128 -12.78 5.43 -10.17
C ILE A 128 -11.28 5.55 -10.09
N PHE A 129 -10.62 4.72 -9.24
CA PHE A 129 -9.18 4.61 -9.16
C PHE A 129 -8.75 3.15 -9.08
N VAL A 130 -7.62 2.85 -9.71
CA VAL A 130 -6.94 1.54 -9.61
C VAL A 130 -5.47 1.81 -9.34
N PHE A 131 -4.91 1.10 -8.39
CA PHE A 131 -3.47 1.03 -8.18
C PHE A 131 -2.98 -0.38 -8.47
N LYS A 132 -2.05 -0.52 -9.39
CA LYS A 132 -1.43 -1.79 -9.76
C LYS A 132 -0.01 -1.58 -10.25
N ASP A 133 0.89 -2.48 -9.90
CA ASP A 133 2.29 -2.50 -10.36
C ASP A 133 3.00 -1.14 -10.18
N GLY A 134 2.79 -0.50 -9.00
CA GLY A 134 3.39 0.81 -8.69
C GLY A 134 2.68 2.03 -9.29
N GLN A 135 1.65 1.83 -10.14
CA GLN A 135 1.02 2.89 -10.92
C GLN A 135 -0.44 3.14 -10.50
N TRP A 136 -0.80 4.43 -10.40
CA TRP A 136 -2.18 4.86 -10.25
C TRP A 136 -2.85 5.09 -11.59
N PHE A 137 -4.09 4.62 -11.72
CA PHE A 137 -4.97 4.85 -12.84
C PHE A 137 -6.25 5.53 -12.35
N GLU A 138 -6.70 6.55 -13.07
CA GLU A 138 -7.97 7.26 -12.83
C GLU A 138 -8.92 7.01 -14.00
N ASN A 139 -10.19 6.79 -13.70
CA ASN A 139 -11.21 6.65 -14.74
C ASN A 139 -11.42 7.98 -15.45
N ALA A 140 -11.10 8.03 -16.75
CA ALA A 140 -11.30 9.18 -17.60
C ALA A 140 -12.78 9.46 -17.90
N GLN A 141 -13.64 8.43 -17.80
CA GLN A 141 -15.06 8.54 -18.07
C GLN A 141 -15.80 9.06 -16.84
N LYS A 142 -16.69 10.03 -17.04
CA LYS A 142 -17.51 10.62 -15.98
C LYS A 142 -18.91 10.02 -16.05
N TYR A 143 -19.19 9.12 -15.11
CA TYR A 143 -20.52 8.47 -15.06
C TYR A 143 -21.63 9.44 -14.65
N SER A 144 -21.38 10.33 -13.69
CA SER A 144 -22.35 11.31 -13.18
C SER A 144 -21.65 12.47 -12.46
N MET A 145 -22.39 13.53 -12.15
CA MET A 145 -21.90 14.64 -11.32
C MET A 145 -21.44 14.15 -9.93
N SER A 146 -22.19 13.21 -9.33
CA SER A 146 -21.84 12.62 -8.04
C SER A 146 -20.52 11.85 -8.12
N THR A 147 -20.30 11.08 -9.18
CA THR A 147 -19.04 10.36 -9.42
C THR A 147 -17.88 11.33 -9.61
N SER A 148 -18.08 12.41 -10.36
CA SER A 148 -17.05 13.45 -10.54
C SER A 148 -16.64 14.10 -9.21
N LYS A 149 -17.61 14.39 -8.34
CA LYS A 149 -17.35 14.90 -6.98
C LYS A 149 -16.58 13.88 -6.14
N GLN A 150 -16.96 12.61 -6.20
CA GLN A 150 -16.27 11.53 -5.49
C GLN A 150 -14.84 11.38 -6.00
N THR A 151 -14.61 11.39 -7.31
CA THR A 151 -13.26 11.33 -7.89
C THR A 151 -12.39 12.45 -7.36
N SER A 152 -12.86 13.69 -7.33
CA SER A 152 -12.10 14.83 -6.80
C SER A 152 -11.79 14.67 -5.30
N GLN A 153 -12.74 14.16 -4.51
CA GLN A 153 -12.57 13.98 -3.07
C GLN A 153 -11.62 12.83 -2.70
N LEU A 154 -11.59 11.78 -3.52
CA LEU A 154 -10.85 10.55 -3.24
C LEU A 154 -9.52 10.47 -4.00
N ARG A 155 -9.22 11.45 -4.86
CA ARG A 155 -8.00 11.45 -5.68
C ARG A 155 -6.77 11.33 -4.80
N PRO A 156 -5.93 10.27 -4.99
CA PRO A 156 -4.74 10.08 -4.20
C PRO A 156 -3.74 11.23 -4.39
N TYR A 157 -2.90 11.47 -3.37
CA TYR A 157 -1.77 12.39 -3.47
C TYR A 157 -0.66 11.69 -4.28
N HIS A 158 -0.78 11.79 -5.60
CA HIS A 158 0.20 11.22 -6.52
C HIS A 158 0.27 12.11 -7.77
N GLU A 159 1.47 12.40 -8.25
CA GLU A 159 1.66 13.30 -9.40
C GLU A 159 1.37 12.59 -10.71
N ASP A 160 1.84 11.34 -10.85
CA ASP A 160 1.72 10.55 -12.08
C ASP A 160 0.49 9.61 -12.02
N ILE A 161 -0.68 10.15 -12.34
CA ILE A 161 -1.92 9.35 -12.47
C ILE A 161 -2.24 9.20 -13.95
N ILE A 162 -2.32 7.97 -14.44
CA ILE A 162 -2.68 7.65 -15.84
C ILE A 162 -4.20 7.62 -15.97
N TYR A 163 -4.72 8.33 -16.97
CA TYR A 163 -6.14 8.29 -17.29
C TYR A 163 -6.47 7.10 -18.20
N ALA A 164 -7.47 6.32 -17.82
CA ALA A 164 -7.89 5.13 -18.56
C ALA A 164 -9.43 5.05 -18.68
N SER A 165 -9.92 4.39 -19.72
CA SER A 165 -11.36 4.10 -19.84
C SER A 165 -11.81 3.08 -18.79
N THR A 166 -13.11 3.02 -18.52
CA THR A 166 -13.69 2.02 -17.60
C THR A 166 -13.31 0.58 -18.01
N ASP A 167 -13.38 0.26 -19.29
CA ASP A 167 -13.04 -1.07 -19.81
C ASP A 167 -11.56 -1.40 -19.56
N LYS A 168 -10.69 -0.41 -19.80
CA LYS A 168 -9.25 -0.56 -19.52
C LYS A 168 -8.95 -0.76 -18.04
N LEU A 169 -9.67 -0.07 -17.16
CA LEU A 169 -9.54 -0.29 -15.73
C LEU A 169 -9.97 -1.72 -15.34
N TRP A 170 -11.04 -2.23 -15.92
CA TRP A 170 -11.46 -3.61 -15.69
C TRP A 170 -10.45 -4.64 -16.23
N GLU A 171 -9.81 -4.39 -17.38
CA GLU A 171 -8.71 -5.21 -17.86
C GLU A 171 -7.55 -5.23 -16.85
N ILE A 172 -7.15 -4.06 -16.34
CA ILE A 172 -6.08 -3.94 -15.34
C ILE A 172 -6.43 -4.69 -14.05
N ILE A 173 -7.67 -4.56 -13.55
CA ILE A 173 -8.16 -5.24 -12.35
C ILE A 173 -8.14 -6.76 -12.53
N ASN A 174 -8.53 -7.25 -13.70
CA ASN A 174 -8.67 -8.68 -13.98
C ASN A 174 -7.40 -9.36 -14.49
N ARG A 175 -6.37 -8.59 -14.81
CA ARG A 175 -5.06 -9.11 -15.21
C ARG A 175 -4.42 -9.81 -14.02
N ARG A 176 -4.20 -11.11 -14.13
CA ARG A 176 -3.47 -11.93 -13.16
C ARG A 176 -1.97 -11.81 -13.33
#